data_9fb6462e41bc17b1568f87be11abc632
#
_entry.id   9fb6462e41bc17b1568f87be11abc632
#
_cell.length_a   1.000
_cell.length_b   1.000
_cell.length_c   1.000
_cell.angle_alpha   90.00
_cell.angle_beta   90.00
_cell.angle_gamma   90.00
#
_symmetry.space_group_name_H-M   'P 1'
#
loop_
_entity.id
_entity.type
_entity.pdbx_description
1 polymer ?
#
loop_
_entity_poly.entity_id
_entity_poly.type
_entity_poly.pdbx_seq_one_letter_code
_entity_poly.pdbx_strand_id
1 'polypeptide(L)'
;MAIQSREDIRNIAIIAHVDHGKTTLVDELLKQSGVFRENQEIAERVMDSNDIERERGITILSKNTAVYYKDTKINIIDTPGHADFGGEVERVLKMVNGVVLVVDAFEGAMPQTKFVLMKALDLDLPVIVCINKIDRPEARPDEVIDEVLELFMDLDASDEQLDCPFIYASAKEGYAMKELDDERKDMMPLFETIVDYIPAPQGDPDAPTQVLISTIDYNEYVGRIGIGKVENGSVKINQDAVVVNAHDPEKNDKVRISKLYEFDGLEKVDVTEANIGSIVAISGIADIHIGDTICAVDAPNPIPFQKISEPTIAMNFIVNDSPLAGQEGKYVTSRHIRERLMKELNTDVSLRVEDTDSPDSLKVSGRGELHLSVLIENMRREGFEFAVSKAEVLYHTDEKGHKLEPMEIAYVDVPDEFTGAVIEKLSQRKGELQNMTPITGGFTRIEFKIPSRGLIGYRGEFMTDTKGNGIINTIFDGYELYKGDIAYRKQGSLIAFETGESVTYGLFSAQDRGTLFIGPGEKVYSGMVIGQCSRAEDIELNVCKKKHLTNTRSSSADEALTLVPPKVLSLEQALDFIDVDELLEVTPESLRIRKRILDPLMRKRASIRK
;
A
#
# COMPACT_ATOMS: atom_id res chain seq x y z
N MET A 1 -13.98 -1.59 40.80
CA MET A 1 -13.03 -1.08 39.83
C MET A 1 -13.55 0.31 39.45
N ALA A 2 -12.78 1.34 39.69
CA ALA A 2 -13.19 2.71 39.38
C ALA A 2 -12.65 3.05 37.99
N ILE A 3 -13.50 2.97 36.97
CA ILE A 3 -13.16 3.46 35.62
C ILE A 3 -12.97 4.97 35.71
N GLN A 4 -11.81 5.45 35.31
CA GLN A 4 -11.49 6.87 35.23
C GLN A 4 -11.36 7.30 33.78
N SER A 5 -11.86 8.49 33.47
CA SER A 5 -11.70 9.14 32.17
C SER A 5 -10.50 10.10 32.19
N ARG A 6 -9.69 10.10 31.13
CA ARG A 6 -8.52 10.98 30.95
C ARG A 6 -8.90 12.15 30.04
N GLU A 7 -9.56 13.16 30.63
CA GLU A 7 -10.07 14.32 29.91
C GLU A 7 -8.98 15.17 29.22
N ASP A 8 -7.75 15.02 29.66
CA ASP A 8 -6.55 15.69 29.11
C ASP A 8 -5.98 15.03 27.85
N ILE A 9 -6.59 13.93 27.36
CA ILE A 9 -6.13 13.20 26.17
C ILE A 9 -7.30 12.90 25.23
N ARG A 10 -7.04 12.97 23.91
CA ARG A 10 -7.87 12.40 22.83
C ARG A 10 -7.00 11.60 21.90
N ASN A 11 -7.43 10.40 21.52
CA ASN A 11 -6.75 9.55 20.56
C ASN A 11 -7.62 9.43 19.32
N ILE A 12 -7.15 9.91 18.17
CA ILE A 12 -7.89 9.90 16.92
C ILE A 12 -7.10 9.25 15.80
N ALA A 13 -7.81 8.61 14.87
CA ALA A 13 -7.25 8.21 13.59
C ALA A 13 -7.78 9.15 12.49
N ILE A 14 -6.95 9.51 11.54
CA ILE A 14 -7.38 10.25 10.35
C ILE A 14 -7.43 9.29 9.19
N ILE A 15 -8.62 9.14 8.60
CA ILE A 15 -8.86 8.28 7.44
C ILE A 15 -9.34 9.11 6.26
N ALA A 16 -8.86 8.76 5.07
CA ALA A 16 -9.23 9.44 3.84
C ALA A 16 -8.96 8.56 2.62
N HIS A 17 -9.63 8.86 1.53
CA HIS A 17 -9.18 8.38 0.23
C HIS A 17 -7.85 9.05 -0.17
N VAL A 18 -7.12 8.41 -1.09
CA VAL A 18 -5.92 8.98 -1.72
C VAL A 18 -6.28 10.35 -2.32
N ASP A 19 -5.40 11.32 -2.16
CA ASP A 19 -5.57 12.71 -2.64
C ASP A 19 -6.70 13.54 -2.00
N HIS A 20 -7.49 13.04 -1.04
CA HIS A 20 -8.49 13.86 -0.32
C HIS A 20 -7.86 14.90 0.64
N GLY A 21 -6.53 14.91 0.76
CA GLY A 21 -5.79 15.93 1.51
C GLY A 21 -5.53 15.59 2.98
N LYS A 22 -5.53 14.29 3.34
CA LYS A 22 -5.22 13.79 4.67
C LYS A 22 -3.90 14.33 5.22
N THR A 23 -2.78 14.13 4.51
CA THR A 23 -1.45 14.57 4.93
C THR A 23 -1.39 16.09 5.08
N THR A 24 -2.00 16.84 4.15
CA THR A 24 -2.08 18.31 4.22
C THR A 24 -2.85 18.78 5.46
N LEU A 25 -3.94 18.07 5.82
CA LEU A 25 -4.73 18.37 7.01
C LEU A 25 -3.89 18.16 8.29
N VAL A 26 -3.20 17.03 8.38
CA VAL A 26 -2.33 16.73 9.54
C VAL A 26 -1.18 17.74 9.64
N ASP A 27 -0.55 18.10 8.54
CA ASP A 27 0.50 19.12 8.50
C ASP A 27 -0.02 20.46 9.03
N GLU A 28 -1.25 20.84 8.66
CA GLU A 28 -1.84 22.10 9.08
C GLU A 28 -2.24 22.09 10.55
N LEU A 29 -2.76 20.96 11.05
CA LEU A 29 -3.02 20.78 12.49
C LEU A 29 -1.71 20.88 13.30
N LEU A 30 -0.61 20.28 12.83
CA LEU A 30 0.70 20.40 13.46
C LEU A 30 1.22 21.83 13.50
N LYS A 31 1.08 22.59 12.41
CA LYS A 31 1.49 23.99 12.34
C LYS A 31 0.73 24.87 13.32
N GLN A 32 -0.59 24.73 13.35
CA GLN A 32 -1.46 25.60 14.15
C GLN A 32 -1.53 25.22 15.64
N SER A 33 -1.12 24.00 16.00
CA SER A 33 -1.00 23.57 17.40
C SER A 33 0.20 24.16 18.14
N GLY A 34 1.09 24.90 17.45
CA GLY A 34 2.28 25.51 18.06
C GLY A 34 3.43 24.53 18.36
N VAL A 35 3.38 23.32 17.84
CA VAL A 35 4.46 22.30 17.97
C VAL A 35 5.75 22.78 17.31
N PHE A 36 5.66 23.56 16.24
CA PHE A 36 6.83 24.11 15.54
C PHE A 36 7.18 25.52 16.04
N ARG A 37 8.48 25.81 16.09
CA ARG A 37 8.97 27.16 16.43
C ARG A 37 8.68 28.13 15.27
N GLU A 38 8.34 29.40 15.58
CA GLU A 38 7.95 30.44 14.60
C GLU A 38 8.91 30.68 13.42
N ASN A 39 10.16 30.20 13.50
CA ASN A 39 11.19 30.36 12.46
C ASN A 39 11.67 29.04 11.86
N GLN A 40 10.96 27.94 12.06
CA GLN A 40 11.33 26.65 11.48
C GLN A 40 10.71 26.53 10.08
N GLU A 41 11.53 26.50 9.03
CA GLU A 41 11.05 26.14 7.68
C GLU A 41 10.54 24.71 7.71
N ILE A 42 9.23 24.55 7.57
CA ILE A 42 8.57 23.26 7.55
C ILE A 42 8.51 22.80 6.10
N ALA A 43 9.13 21.68 5.80
CA ALA A 43 8.95 21.04 4.50
C ALA A 43 7.46 20.67 4.30
N GLU A 44 6.93 20.83 3.11
CA GLU A 44 5.60 20.32 2.78
C GLU A 44 5.56 18.80 2.97
N ARG A 45 4.45 18.26 3.47
CA ARG A 45 4.24 16.83 3.76
C ARG A 45 5.24 16.28 4.78
N VAL A 46 5.30 16.92 5.94
CA VAL A 46 6.21 16.55 7.04
C VAL A 46 5.97 15.10 7.51
N MET A 47 4.73 14.64 7.44
CA MET A 47 4.37 13.26 7.80
C MET A 47 4.86 12.23 6.76
N ASP A 48 5.01 12.59 5.49
CA ASP A 48 5.49 11.68 4.45
C ASP A 48 7.02 11.58 4.49
N SER A 49 7.55 10.75 5.36
CA SER A 49 9.01 10.58 5.56
C SER A 49 9.68 9.77 4.46
N ASN A 50 8.91 8.98 3.68
CA ASN A 50 9.40 8.16 2.58
C ASN A 50 9.23 8.91 1.24
N ASP A 51 10.28 8.96 0.42
CA ASP A 51 10.22 9.59 -0.90
C ASP A 51 9.13 8.97 -1.80
N ILE A 52 8.87 7.67 -1.66
CA ILE A 52 7.81 6.97 -2.41
C ILE A 52 6.42 7.46 -1.97
N GLU A 53 6.18 7.70 -0.68
CA GLU A 53 4.93 8.27 -0.18
C GLU A 53 4.70 9.66 -0.79
N ARG A 54 5.75 10.51 -0.82
CA ARG A 54 5.68 11.86 -1.42
C ARG A 54 5.42 11.85 -2.91
N GLU A 55 6.09 10.96 -3.65
CA GLU A 55 5.93 10.84 -5.10
C GLU A 55 4.57 10.29 -5.52
N ARG A 56 4.07 9.32 -4.77
CA ARG A 56 2.80 8.64 -5.06
C ARG A 56 1.58 9.30 -4.42
N GLY A 57 1.79 10.21 -3.46
CA GLY A 57 0.72 10.86 -2.71
C GLY A 57 -0.04 9.93 -1.76
N ILE A 58 0.51 8.77 -1.41
CA ILE A 58 -0.13 7.77 -0.56
C ILE A 58 0.63 7.59 0.75
N THR A 59 -0.09 7.37 1.86
CA THR A 59 0.50 6.90 3.12
C THR A 59 0.67 5.38 3.04
N ILE A 60 1.87 4.90 3.27
CA ILE A 60 2.22 3.46 3.25
C ILE A 60 2.26 2.91 4.67
N LEU A 61 2.90 3.63 5.60
CA LEU A 61 3.03 3.25 7.00
C LEU A 61 2.28 4.21 7.91
N SER A 62 1.60 3.65 8.91
CA SER A 62 0.95 4.44 9.95
C SER A 62 1.96 5.22 10.77
N LYS A 63 1.68 6.49 11.02
CA LYS A 63 2.54 7.38 11.80
C LYS A 63 1.77 7.97 12.96
N ASN A 64 2.46 8.05 14.10
CA ASN A 64 1.92 8.64 15.30
C ASN A 64 2.48 10.04 15.47
N THR A 65 1.60 10.99 15.77
CA THR A 65 1.97 12.36 16.14
C THR A 65 1.06 12.84 17.26
N ALA A 66 1.47 13.90 17.95
CA ALA A 66 0.66 14.51 18.97
C ALA A 66 0.63 16.03 18.79
N VAL A 67 -0.54 16.62 18.96
CA VAL A 67 -0.76 18.06 18.94
C VAL A 67 -1.45 18.48 20.22
N TYR A 68 -1.40 19.77 20.54
CA TYR A 68 -2.04 20.30 21.73
C TYR A 68 -3.10 21.33 21.37
N TYR A 69 -4.25 21.18 21.99
CA TYR A 69 -5.30 22.19 21.94
C TYR A 69 -5.71 22.57 23.36
N LYS A 70 -5.42 23.81 23.78
CA LYS A 70 -5.54 24.25 25.17
C LYS A 70 -4.76 23.30 26.09
N ASP A 71 -5.43 22.66 27.04
CA ASP A 71 -4.83 21.74 28.01
C ASP A 71 -4.98 20.25 27.58
N THR A 72 -5.49 19.99 26.37
CA THR A 72 -5.74 18.64 25.87
C THR A 72 -4.68 18.24 24.85
N LYS A 73 -4.05 17.07 25.09
CA LYS A 73 -3.16 16.39 24.14
C LYS A 73 -4.01 15.56 23.18
N ILE A 74 -3.87 15.81 21.88
CA ILE A 74 -4.55 15.03 20.84
C ILE A 74 -3.50 14.18 20.12
N ASN A 75 -3.52 12.87 20.36
CA ASN A 75 -2.72 11.93 19.62
C ASN A 75 -3.42 11.65 18.29
N ILE A 76 -2.71 11.86 17.19
CA ILE A 76 -3.19 11.65 15.83
C ILE A 76 -2.42 10.50 15.23
N ILE A 77 -3.14 9.47 14.77
CA ILE A 77 -2.57 8.36 14.03
C ILE A 77 -2.97 8.50 12.56
N ASP A 78 -1.97 8.74 11.72
CA ASP A 78 -2.16 8.77 10.27
C ASP A 78 -2.25 7.33 9.74
N THR A 79 -3.32 7.01 9.00
CA THR A 79 -3.59 5.66 8.52
C THR A 79 -3.38 5.54 7.01
N PRO A 80 -2.86 4.39 6.52
CA PRO A 80 -2.85 4.11 5.09
C PRO A 80 -4.28 4.15 4.52
N GLY A 81 -4.42 4.75 3.34
CA GLY A 81 -5.72 4.81 2.64
C GLY A 81 -5.97 3.63 1.69
N HIS A 82 -4.97 2.81 1.38
CA HIS A 82 -5.07 1.73 0.41
C HIS A 82 -5.41 0.39 1.07
N ALA A 83 -6.30 -0.41 0.43
CA ALA A 83 -6.76 -1.70 0.95
C ALA A 83 -5.63 -2.72 1.19
N ASP A 84 -4.53 -2.68 0.43
CA ASP A 84 -3.35 -3.54 0.61
C ASP A 84 -2.72 -3.38 2.01
N PHE A 85 -2.97 -2.24 2.67
CA PHE A 85 -2.51 -1.94 4.04
C PHE A 85 -3.62 -2.06 5.09
N GLY A 86 -4.75 -2.68 4.75
CA GLY A 86 -5.95 -2.77 5.60
C GLY A 86 -5.70 -3.36 7.00
N GLY A 87 -4.75 -4.27 7.15
CA GLY A 87 -4.41 -4.80 8.47
C GLY A 87 -3.68 -3.82 9.38
N GLU A 88 -3.05 -2.78 8.84
CA GLU A 88 -2.52 -1.68 9.67
C GLU A 88 -3.65 -0.79 10.15
N VAL A 89 -4.62 -0.53 9.29
CA VAL A 89 -5.82 0.24 9.64
C VAL A 89 -6.57 -0.37 10.82
N GLU A 90 -6.87 -1.68 10.76
CA GLU A 90 -7.58 -2.36 11.85
C GLU A 90 -6.86 -2.28 13.20
N ARG A 91 -5.53 -2.32 13.18
CA ARG A 91 -4.70 -2.22 14.39
C ARG A 91 -4.67 -0.81 14.96
N VAL A 92 -4.58 0.18 14.08
CA VAL A 92 -4.60 1.60 14.46
C VAL A 92 -5.95 1.96 15.09
N LEU A 93 -7.05 1.52 14.50
CA LEU A 93 -8.39 1.80 15.00
C LEU A 93 -8.62 1.30 16.44
N LYS A 94 -7.91 0.26 16.88
CA LYS A 94 -7.97 -0.20 18.28
C LYS A 94 -7.25 0.69 19.28
N MET A 95 -6.33 1.55 18.82
CA MET A 95 -5.62 2.49 19.70
C MET A 95 -6.37 3.80 19.91
N VAL A 96 -7.37 4.09 19.08
CA VAL A 96 -8.05 5.38 19.07
C VAL A 96 -9.42 5.33 19.73
N ASN A 97 -9.94 6.50 20.04
CA ASN A 97 -11.25 6.69 20.65
C ASN A 97 -12.26 7.30 19.68
N GLY A 98 -11.82 7.66 18.48
CA GLY A 98 -12.66 8.16 17.40
C GLY A 98 -11.87 8.41 16.13
N VAL A 99 -12.57 8.79 15.08
CA VAL A 99 -12.05 8.91 13.73
C VAL A 99 -12.41 10.24 13.11
N VAL A 100 -11.49 10.84 12.37
CA VAL A 100 -11.77 11.96 11.47
C VAL A 100 -11.73 11.43 10.04
N LEU A 101 -12.90 11.40 9.39
CA LEU A 101 -13.06 11.00 7.99
C LEU A 101 -12.91 12.24 7.11
N VAL A 102 -11.88 12.28 6.28
CA VAL A 102 -11.65 13.40 5.35
C VAL A 102 -12.18 13.04 3.98
N VAL A 103 -13.09 13.85 3.47
CA VAL A 103 -13.74 13.68 2.16
C VAL A 103 -13.50 14.92 1.31
N ASP A 104 -13.14 14.74 0.04
CA ASP A 104 -13.00 15.84 -0.91
C ASP A 104 -14.38 16.40 -1.28
N ALA A 105 -14.54 17.72 -1.18
CA ALA A 105 -15.80 18.42 -1.45
C ALA A 105 -16.29 18.31 -2.91
N PHE A 106 -15.46 17.86 -3.83
CA PHE A 106 -15.83 17.64 -5.23
C PHE A 106 -15.98 16.15 -5.56
N GLU A 107 -15.01 15.31 -5.17
CA GLU A 107 -14.99 13.88 -5.50
C GLU A 107 -16.02 13.08 -4.70
N GLY A 108 -16.32 13.50 -3.46
CA GLY A 108 -17.30 12.84 -2.58
C GLY A 108 -16.79 11.55 -1.95
N ALA A 109 -17.73 10.67 -1.58
CA ALA A 109 -17.44 9.40 -0.90
C ALA A 109 -16.88 8.35 -1.88
N MET A 110 -15.61 7.98 -1.70
CA MET A 110 -14.90 7.04 -2.58
C MET A 110 -14.88 5.61 -2.00
N PRO A 111 -14.84 4.55 -2.86
CA PRO A 111 -14.95 3.15 -2.42
C PRO A 111 -13.90 2.69 -1.40
N GLN A 112 -12.67 3.20 -1.45
CA GLN A 112 -11.63 2.86 -0.48
C GLN A 112 -11.97 3.33 0.93
N THR A 113 -12.67 4.44 1.05
CA THR A 113 -13.16 4.98 2.31
C THR A 113 -14.15 4.02 2.97
N LYS A 114 -14.94 3.29 2.17
CA LYS A 114 -15.94 2.30 2.63
C LYS A 114 -15.33 1.24 3.55
N PHE A 115 -14.18 0.67 3.17
CA PHE A 115 -13.52 -0.36 3.97
C PHE A 115 -13.08 0.15 5.35
N VAL A 116 -12.38 1.30 5.38
CA VAL A 116 -11.86 1.85 6.63
C VAL A 116 -13.00 2.35 7.54
N LEU A 117 -14.00 2.98 6.93
CA LEU A 117 -15.20 3.43 7.64
C LEU A 117 -15.99 2.26 8.24
N MET A 118 -16.22 1.19 7.46
CA MET A 118 -16.87 -0.03 7.96
C MET A 118 -16.18 -0.56 9.21
N LYS A 119 -14.83 -0.63 9.20
CA LYS A 119 -14.06 -1.09 10.36
C LYS A 119 -14.15 -0.15 11.57
N ALA A 120 -14.26 1.16 11.34
CA ALA A 120 -14.47 2.12 12.40
C ALA A 120 -15.88 1.97 13.03
N LEU A 121 -16.91 1.78 12.19
CA LEU A 121 -18.29 1.57 12.62
C LEU A 121 -18.45 0.22 13.35
N ASP A 122 -17.83 -0.86 12.87
CA ASP A 122 -17.79 -2.18 13.54
C ASP A 122 -17.20 -2.11 14.97
N LEU A 123 -16.33 -1.14 15.23
CA LEU A 123 -15.72 -0.89 16.55
C LEU A 123 -16.46 0.16 17.38
N ASP A 124 -17.64 0.60 16.94
CA ASP A 124 -18.43 1.66 17.57
C ASP A 124 -17.65 2.97 17.80
N LEU A 125 -16.69 3.28 16.93
CA LEU A 125 -15.92 4.52 17.03
C LEU A 125 -16.74 5.71 16.50
N PRO A 126 -16.88 6.80 17.27
CA PRO A 126 -17.49 8.02 16.77
C PRO A 126 -16.67 8.63 15.63
N VAL A 127 -17.36 9.11 14.60
CA VAL A 127 -16.76 9.64 13.37
C VAL A 127 -17.09 11.12 13.25
N ILE A 128 -16.07 11.95 13.01
CA ILE A 128 -16.21 13.33 12.56
C ILE A 128 -15.97 13.36 11.06
N VAL A 129 -16.86 13.91 10.28
CA VAL A 129 -16.71 14.04 8.83
C VAL A 129 -16.15 15.43 8.50
N CYS A 130 -14.96 15.46 7.90
CA CYS A 130 -14.29 16.68 7.46
C CYS A 130 -14.39 16.79 5.93
N ILE A 131 -15.27 17.66 5.43
CA ILE A 131 -15.42 17.98 4.01
C ILE A 131 -14.30 18.95 3.63
N ASN A 132 -13.25 18.43 3.00
CA ASN A 132 -12.03 19.18 2.69
C ASN A 132 -12.07 19.75 1.25
N LYS A 133 -11.20 20.72 0.98
CA LYS A 133 -11.04 21.40 -0.31
C LYS A 133 -12.28 22.22 -0.75
N ILE A 134 -12.99 22.78 0.20
CA ILE A 134 -14.15 23.68 -0.08
C ILE A 134 -13.75 24.98 -0.79
N ASP A 135 -12.46 25.27 -0.89
CA ASP A 135 -11.89 26.38 -1.64
C ASP A 135 -11.97 26.18 -3.16
N ARG A 136 -12.23 24.95 -3.64
CA ARG A 136 -12.36 24.65 -5.07
C ARG A 136 -13.65 25.23 -5.63
N PRO A 137 -13.63 25.82 -6.86
CA PRO A 137 -14.82 26.35 -7.50
C PRO A 137 -15.89 25.30 -7.80
N GLU A 138 -15.49 24.04 -7.97
CA GLU A 138 -16.36 22.90 -8.28
C GLU A 138 -16.87 22.19 -7.02
N ALA A 139 -16.55 22.69 -5.81
CA ALA A 139 -16.98 22.09 -4.56
C ALA A 139 -18.50 22.02 -4.44
N ARG A 140 -19.04 20.88 -4.01
CA ARG A 140 -20.46 20.58 -3.84
C ARG A 140 -20.74 19.98 -2.45
N PRO A 141 -20.44 20.71 -1.37
CA PRO A 141 -20.43 20.16 -0.02
C PRO A 141 -21.75 19.54 0.41
N ASP A 142 -22.90 20.14 0.07
CA ASP A 142 -24.22 19.63 0.45
C ASP A 142 -24.50 18.24 -0.19
N GLU A 143 -24.15 18.06 -1.47
CA GLU A 143 -24.31 16.77 -2.16
C GLU A 143 -23.36 15.71 -1.58
N VAL A 144 -22.14 16.13 -1.18
CA VAL A 144 -21.15 15.22 -0.57
C VAL A 144 -21.60 14.75 0.80
N ILE A 145 -22.29 15.60 1.58
CA ILE A 145 -22.89 15.19 2.85
C ILE A 145 -23.91 14.08 2.62
N ASP A 146 -24.81 14.24 1.64
CA ASP A 146 -25.82 13.23 1.30
C ASP A 146 -25.14 11.92 0.89
N GLU A 147 -24.10 11.97 0.04
CA GLU A 147 -23.31 10.79 -0.37
C GLU A 147 -22.64 10.08 0.81
N VAL A 148 -22.10 10.83 1.78
CA VAL A 148 -21.51 10.27 2.99
C VAL A 148 -22.57 9.63 3.89
N LEU A 149 -23.71 10.24 4.06
CA LEU A 149 -24.83 9.68 4.85
C LEU A 149 -25.40 8.43 4.17
N GLU A 150 -25.53 8.40 2.84
CA GLU A 150 -25.87 7.20 2.09
C GLU A 150 -24.84 6.08 2.31
N LEU A 151 -23.55 6.41 2.30
CA LEU A 151 -22.49 5.43 2.60
C LEU A 151 -22.59 4.87 4.02
N PHE A 152 -22.92 5.69 5.02
CA PHE A 152 -23.15 5.23 6.40
C PHE A 152 -24.34 4.29 6.48
N MET A 153 -25.44 4.62 5.79
CA MET A 153 -26.64 3.75 5.71
C MET A 153 -26.32 2.42 5.02
N ASP A 154 -25.56 2.44 3.94
CA ASP A 154 -25.10 1.23 3.23
C ASP A 154 -24.21 0.32 4.10
N LEU A 155 -23.60 0.86 5.12
CA LEU A 155 -22.76 0.16 6.09
C LEU A 155 -23.51 -0.23 7.37
N ASP A 156 -24.85 -0.15 7.37
CA ASP A 156 -25.71 -0.46 8.51
C ASP A 156 -25.36 0.36 9.78
N ALA A 157 -24.92 1.63 9.60
CA ALA A 157 -24.62 2.52 10.71
C ALA A 157 -25.86 2.77 11.59
N SER A 158 -25.65 2.85 12.90
CA SER A 158 -26.72 3.17 13.86
C SER A 158 -27.16 4.63 13.76
N ASP A 159 -28.36 4.93 14.29
CA ASP A 159 -28.87 6.32 14.34
C ASP A 159 -27.90 7.26 15.07
N GLU A 160 -27.18 6.79 16.10
CA GLU A 160 -26.18 7.55 16.82
C GLU A 160 -24.93 7.84 15.96
N GLN A 161 -24.54 6.89 15.10
CA GLN A 161 -23.43 7.06 14.16
C GLN A 161 -23.79 7.97 12.99
N LEU A 162 -25.06 7.99 12.56
CA LEU A 162 -25.58 8.92 11.56
C LEU A 162 -25.65 10.37 12.03
N ASP A 163 -25.83 10.60 13.35
CA ASP A 163 -25.82 11.96 13.96
C ASP A 163 -24.37 12.45 14.21
N CYS A 164 -23.50 12.26 13.22
CA CYS A 164 -22.09 12.66 13.29
C CYS A 164 -21.90 14.14 12.90
N PRO A 165 -20.93 14.86 13.52
CA PRO A 165 -20.65 16.24 13.17
C PRO A 165 -19.93 16.34 11.81
N PHE A 166 -20.35 17.33 11.00
CA PHE A 166 -19.70 17.73 9.77
C PHE A 166 -18.90 19.00 9.98
N ILE A 167 -17.68 19.03 9.45
CA ILE A 167 -16.79 20.19 9.48
C ILE A 167 -16.35 20.48 8.04
N TYR A 168 -16.42 21.73 7.62
CA TYR A 168 -15.97 22.20 6.32
C TYR A 168 -14.54 22.74 6.43
N ALA A 169 -13.63 22.31 5.57
CA ALA A 169 -12.24 22.69 5.67
C ALA A 169 -11.58 22.97 4.31
N SER A 170 -10.58 23.83 4.32
CA SER A 170 -9.52 23.89 3.34
C SER A 170 -8.19 23.70 4.03
N ALA A 171 -7.69 22.47 4.02
CA ALA A 171 -6.39 22.15 4.59
C ALA A 171 -5.24 22.93 3.92
N LYS A 172 -5.39 23.25 2.63
CA LYS A 172 -4.42 24.04 1.87
C LYS A 172 -4.36 25.50 2.32
N GLU A 173 -5.50 26.10 2.60
CA GLU A 173 -5.61 27.49 3.04
C GLU A 173 -5.58 27.63 4.57
N GLY A 174 -5.61 26.52 5.32
CA GLY A 174 -5.40 26.46 6.76
C GLY A 174 -6.60 26.91 7.61
N TYR A 175 -7.83 26.64 7.16
CA TYR A 175 -9.04 26.98 7.93
C TYR A 175 -10.06 25.84 7.94
N ALA A 176 -10.88 25.82 9.00
CA ALA A 176 -12.04 24.96 9.16
C ALA A 176 -13.24 25.77 9.67
N MET A 177 -14.45 25.28 9.42
CA MET A 177 -15.71 25.94 9.75
C MET A 177 -16.73 24.89 10.19
N LYS A 178 -17.62 25.24 11.11
CA LYS A 178 -18.77 24.39 11.49
C LYS A 178 -19.95 24.60 10.52
N GLU A 179 -20.12 25.83 10.04
CA GLU A 179 -21.12 26.22 9.04
C GLU A 179 -20.44 26.89 7.84
N LEU A 180 -21.01 26.77 6.64
CA LEU A 180 -20.42 27.34 5.41
C LEU A 180 -20.30 28.87 5.43
N ASP A 181 -21.13 29.55 6.25
CA ASP A 181 -21.17 30.99 6.40
C ASP A 181 -20.20 31.51 7.48
N ASP A 182 -19.49 30.62 8.18
CA ASP A 182 -18.53 30.99 9.22
C ASP A 182 -17.30 31.72 8.66
N GLU A 183 -16.60 32.44 9.52
CA GLU A 183 -15.37 33.15 9.16
C GLU A 183 -14.23 32.15 8.86
N ARG A 184 -13.61 32.29 7.72
CA ARG A 184 -12.45 31.49 7.28
C ARG A 184 -11.18 31.98 7.96
N LYS A 185 -10.81 31.40 9.08
CA LYS A 185 -9.75 31.94 9.95
C LYS A 185 -8.63 30.94 10.25
N ASP A 186 -8.94 29.85 10.90
CA ASP A 186 -7.98 28.87 11.38
C ASP A 186 -8.63 27.48 11.54
N MET A 187 -7.85 26.48 11.97
CA MET A 187 -8.33 25.11 12.20
C MET A 187 -8.97 24.88 13.57
N MET A 188 -9.15 25.93 14.37
CA MET A 188 -9.71 25.81 15.74
C MET A 188 -11.09 25.13 15.77
N PRO A 189 -12.03 25.37 14.84
CA PRO A 189 -13.31 24.67 14.83
C PRO A 189 -13.18 23.13 14.76
N LEU A 190 -12.18 22.61 14.02
CA LEU A 190 -11.93 21.17 13.97
C LEU A 190 -11.35 20.66 15.30
N PHE A 191 -10.39 21.39 15.90
CA PHE A 191 -9.86 21.03 17.21
C PHE A 191 -10.94 21.00 18.29
N GLU A 192 -11.83 21.98 18.31
CA GLU A 192 -12.96 22.04 19.23
C GLU A 192 -13.88 20.84 19.07
N THR A 193 -14.26 20.52 17.83
CA THR A 193 -15.12 19.38 17.55
C THR A 193 -14.48 18.07 17.97
N ILE A 194 -13.16 17.89 17.75
CA ILE A 194 -12.43 16.69 18.21
C ILE A 194 -12.51 16.56 19.73
N VAL A 195 -12.25 17.64 20.48
CA VAL A 195 -12.24 17.59 21.95
C VAL A 195 -13.64 17.41 22.52
N ASP A 196 -14.66 18.02 21.90
CA ASP A 196 -16.04 17.99 22.39
C ASP A 196 -16.76 16.67 22.03
N TYR A 197 -16.51 16.11 20.86
CA TYR A 197 -17.27 14.95 20.34
C TYR A 197 -16.57 13.61 20.60
N ILE A 198 -15.23 13.55 20.44
CA ILE A 198 -14.51 12.28 20.66
C ILE A 198 -14.37 12.02 22.17
N PRO A 199 -14.79 10.82 22.66
CA PRO A 199 -14.69 10.51 24.09
C PRO A 199 -13.23 10.41 24.54
N ALA A 200 -12.99 10.85 25.77
CA ALA A 200 -11.70 10.64 26.42
C ALA A 200 -11.45 9.16 26.69
N PRO A 201 -10.19 8.69 26.61
CA PRO A 201 -9.85 7.32 26.92
C PRO A 201 -10.19 6.97 28.36
N GLN A 202 -10.73 5.77 28.58
CA GLN A 202 -11.18 5.27 29.87
C GLN A 202 -10.39 4.02 30.25
N GLY A 203 -10.16 3.84 31.54
CA GLY A 203 -9.50 2.65 32.08
C GLY A 203 -9.46 2.66 33.61
N ASP A 204 -8.90 1.64 34.22
CA ASP A 204 -8.71 1.54 35.66
C ASP A 204 -7.24 1.88 35.99
N PRO A 205 -6.94 3.06 36.59
CA PRO A 205 -5.56 3.46 36.90
C PRO A 205 -4.90 2.61 37.99
N ASP A 206 -5.71 1.98 38.86
CA ASP A 206 -5.22 1.13 39.97
C ASP A 206 -5.10 -0.36 39.56
N ALA A 207 -5.52 -0.70 38.33
CA ALA A 207 -5.39 -2.06 37.81
C ALA A 207 -3.92 -2.39 37.46
N PRO A 208 -3.57 -3.67 37.34
CA PRO A 208 -2.29 -4.11 36.83
C PRO A 208 -2.04 -3.56 35.40
N THR A 209 -0.78 -3.22 35.13
CA THR A 209 -0.35 -2.71 33.80
C THR A 209 -0.81 -3.62 32.67
N GLN A 210 -1.46 -3.04 31.67
CA GLN A 210 -1.78 -3.69 30.38
C GLN A 210 -1.52 -2.70 29.23
N VAL A 211 -0.62 -3.08 28.31
CA VAL A 211 -0.32 -2.31 27.09
C VAL A 211 -0.43 -3.24 25.90
N LEU A 212 -1.40 -3.01 25.02
CA LEU A 212 -1.56 -3.76 23.76
C LEU A 212 -0.65 -3.15 22.68
N ILE A 213 0.24 -3.96 22.12
CA ILE A 213 1.14 -3.55 21.04
C ILE A 213 0.40 -3.67 19.69
N SER A 214 0.20 -2.54 19.04
CA SER A 214 -0.53 -2.44 17.77
C SER A 214 0.37 -2.18 16.58
N THR A 215 1.54 -1.55 16.79
CA THR A 215 2.50 -1.22 15.72
C THR A 215 3.92 -1.51 16.21
N ILE A 216 4.81 -1.83 15.29
CA ILE A 216 6.24 -2.00 15.57
C ILE A 216 7.03 -1.01 14.73
N ASP A 217 7.99 -0.37 15.38
CA ASP A 217 9.03 0.43 14.76
C ASP A 217 10.39 -0.22 15.03
N TYR A 218 11.41 0.17 14.28
CA TYR A 218 12.75 -0.36 14.43
C TYR A 218 13.79 0.74 14.40
N ASN A 219 14.71 0.66 15.35
CA ASN A 219 15.87 1.55 15.40
C ASN A 219 17.14 0.72 15.56
N GLU A 220 18.17 1.02 14.79
CA GLU A 220 19.43 0.24 14.78
C GLU A 220 20.16 0.21 16.14
N TYR A 221 19.91 1.20 17.00
CA TYR A 221 20.56 1.31 18.31
C TYR A 221 19.80 0.62 19.44
N VAL A 222 18.47 0.66 19.39
CA VAL A 222 17.62 0.13 20.46
C VAL A 222 16.83 -1.12 20.06
N GLY A 223 16.91 -1.54 18.80
CA GLY A 223 16.21 -2.68 18.24
C GLY A 223 14.73 -2.40 17.96
N ARG A 224 13.88 -3.41 18.14
CA ARG A 224 12.43 -3.28 17.98
C ARG A 224 11.83 -2.38 19.06
N ILE A 225 10.88 -1.56 18.65
CA ILE A 225 10.12 -0.66 19.51
C ILE A 225 8.64 -1.00 19.32
N GLY A 226 8.01 -1.51 20.37
CA GLY A 226 6.57 -1.76 20.37
C GLY A 226 5.81 -0.46 20.64
N ILE A 227 4.85 -0.12 19.80
CA ILE A 227 3.97 1.05 19.97
C ILE A 227 2.58 0.53 20.29
N GLY A 228 1.98 1.06 21.35
CA GLY A 228 0.66 0.66 21.79
C GLY A 228 0.01 1.63 22.76
N LYS A 229 -1.25 1.35 23.10
CA LYS A 229 -2.03 2.13 24.08
C LYS A 229 -1.98 1.46 25.46
N VAL A 230 -1.81 2.27 26.48
CA VAL A 230 -1.98 1.83 27.88
C VAL A 230 -3.48 1.69 28.15
N GLU A 231 -3.96 0.44 28.25
CA GLU A 231 -5.40 0.17 28.45
C GLU A 231 -5.77 0.21 29.93
N ASN A 232 -4.88 -0.29 30.80
CA ASN A 232 -5.08 -0.29 32.25
C ASN A 232 -3.79 -0.01 32.99
N GLY A 233 -3.91 0.56 34.18
CA GLY A 233 -2.79 0.85 35.08
C GLY A 233 -1.84 1.91 34.54
N SER A 234 -0.58 1.75 34.89
CA SER A 234 0.52 2.59 34.39
C SER A 234 1.73 1.74 34.01
N VAL A 235 2.55 2.28 33.12
CA VAL A 235 3.80 1.66 32.69
C VAL A 235 4.97 2.58 33.03
N LYS A 236 6.08 2.02 33.56
CA LYS A 236 7.24 2.76 34.04
C LYS A 236 8.54 2.27 33.41
N ILE A 237 9.49 3.17 33.27
CA ILE A 237 10.87 2.79 32.90
C ILE A 237 11.47 1.90 33.98
N ASN A 238 12.27 0.92 33.58
CA ASN A 238 12.88 -0.10 34.43
C ASN A 238 11.89 -1.04 35.16
N GLN A 239 10.61 -1.02 34.80
CA GLN A 239 9.61 -1.94 35.32
C GLN A 239 9.88 -3.35 34.78
N ASP A 240 9.80 -4.36 35.66
CA ASP A 240 9.73 -5.75 35.26
C ASP A 240 8.30 -6.05 34.78
N ALA A 241 8.18 -6.69 33.66
CA ALA A 241 6.91 -6.97 32.99
C ALA A 241 6.94 -8.37 32.37
N VAL A 242 5.80 -8.81 31.89
CA VAL A 242 5.67 -10.06 31.14
C VAL A 242 4.96 -9.78 29.80
N VAL A 243 5.48 -10.38 28.75
CA VAL A 243 4.85 -10.33 27.41
C VAL A 243 4.03 -11.58 27.22
N VAL A 244 2.75 -11.40 26.96
CA VAL A 244 1.77 -12.46 26.71
C VAL A 244 1.02 -12.19 25.41
N ASN A 245 0.41 -13.24 24.81
CA ASN A 245 -0.31 -13.09 23.56
C ASN A 245 -1.62 -13.89 23.59
N ALA A 246 -2.73 -13.30 23.18
CA ALA A 246 -4.04 -13.95 23.21
C ALA A 246 -4.15 -15.16 22.25
N HIS A 247 -3.35 -15.20 21.20
CA HIS A 247 -3.32 -16.32 20.23
C HIS A 247 -2.19 -17.32 20.47
N ASP A 248 -1.27 -17.03 21.41
CA ASP A 248 -0.18 -17.91 21.80
C ASP A 248 -0.15 -18.04 23.34
N PRO A 249 -0.92 -18.98 23.90
CA PRO A 249 -0.98 -19.16 25.37
C PRO A 249 0.34 -19.59 26.00
N GLU A 250 1.31 -20.09 25.23
CA GLU A 250 2.62 -20.49 25.73
C GLU A 250 3.56 -19.30 25.88
N LYS A 251 3.30 -18.19 25.20
CA LYS A 251 4.09 -16.97 25.29
C LYS A 251 3.93 -16.31 26.66
N ASN A 252 5.00 -16.36 27.45
CA ASN A 252 5.07 -15.76 28.78
C ASN A 252 6.50 -15.33 29.09
N ASP A 253 6.96 -14.32 28.35
CA ASP A 253 8.34 -13.86 28.37
C ASP A 253 8.53 -12.75 29.41
N LYS A 254 9.37 -13.01 30.42
CA LYS A 254 9.74 -11.98 31.39
C LYS A 254 10.71 -10.99 30.78
N VAL A 255 10.35 -9.73 30.85
CA VAL A 255 11.08 -8.63 30.20
C VAL A 255 11.26 -7.47 31.18
N ARG A 256 12.19 -6.58 30.85
CA ARG A 256 12.37 -5.31 31.54
C ARG A 256 12.28 -4.16 30.56
N ILE A 257 11.44 -3.18 30.85
CA ILE A 257 11.25 -2.00 30.03
C ILE A 257 12.49 -1.11 30.14
N SER A 258 13.29 -1.06 29.08
CA SER A 258 14.53 -0.28 29.09
C SER A 258 14.32 1.19 28.80
N LYS A 259 13.41 1.48 27.89
CA LYS A 259 13.05 2.84 27.46
C LYS A 259 11.54 2.94 27.27
N LEU A 260 11.01 4.08 27.64
CA LEU A 260 9.60 4.43 27.49
C LEU A 260 9.52 5.83 26.87
N TYR A 261 8.73 5.96 25.80
CA TYR A 261 8.54 7.23 25.09
C TYR A 261 7.05 7.52 24.93
N GLU A 262 6.72 8.80 24.90
CA GLU A 262 5.47 9.34 24.36
C GLU A 262 5.76 10.17 23.12
N PHE A 263 4.70 10.48 22.34
CA PHE A 263 4.82 11.34 21.16
C PHE A 263 4.57 12.79 21.57
N ASP A 264 5.42 13.70 21.05
CA ASP A 264 5.28 15.14 21.14
C ASP A 264 5.61 15.75 19.77
N GLY A 265 4.60 16.25 19.08
CA GLY A 265 4.72 16.48 17.64
C GLY A 265 5.08 15.19 16.92
N LEU A 266 6.15 15.25 16.13
CA LEU A 266 6.70 14.12 15.38
C LEU A 266 7.78 13.35 16.15
N GLU A 267 8.21 13.87 17.30
CA GLU A 267 9.32 13.30 18.05
C GLU A 267 8.84 12.33 19.12
N LYS A 268 9.70 11.35 19.44
CA LYS A 268 9.53 10.45 20.59
C LYS A 268 10.31 11.03 21.76
N VAL A 269 9.61 11.42 22.83
CA VAL A 269 10.18 12.03 24.02
C VAL A 269 10.28 10.99 25.13
N ASP A 270 11.44 10.89 25.79
CA ASP A 270 11.65 10.02 26.94
C ASP A 270 10.73 10.41 28.10
N VAL A 271 9.95 9.46 28.64
CA VAL A 271 9.13 9.64 29.82
C VAL A 271 9.44 8.58 30.87
N THR A 272 9.25 8.92 32.14
CA THR A 272 9.51 7.99 33.25
C THR A 272 8.33 7.08 33.54
N GLU A 273 7.11 7.55 33.26
CA GLU A 273 5.85 6.86 33.50
C GLU A 273 4.81 7.34 32.49
N ALA A 274 3.95 6.43 32.06
CA ALA A 274 2.76 6.71 31.25
C ALA A 274 1.53 6.01 31.82
N ASN A 275 0.38 6.64 31.74
CA ASN A 275 -0.85 6.18 32.36
C ASN A 275 -1.89 5.76 31.30
N ILE A 276 -3.05 5.28 31.76
CA ILE A 276 -4.18 4.89 30.93
C ILE A 276 -4.43 5.90 29.81
N GLY A 277 -4.74 5.40 28.61
CA GLY A 277 -5.02 6.22 27.43
C GLY A 277 -3.80 6.77 26.70
N SER A 278 -2.60 6.79 27.31
CA SER A 278 -1.38 7.22 26.64
C SER A 278 -1.00 6.25 25.54
N ILE A 279 -0.61 6.78 24.36
CA ILE A 279 0.05 6.02 23.30
C ILE A 279 1.54 6.08 23.55
N VAL A 280 2.15 4.93 23.76
CA VAL A 280 3.54 4.78 24.19
C VAL A 280 4.36 3.98 23.19
N ALA A 281 5.65 4.29 23.12
CA ALA A 281 6.64 3.49 22.43
C ALA A 281 7.61 2.87 23.45
N ILE A 282 7.73 1.55 23.44
CA ILE A 282 8.47 0.76 24.44
C ILE A 282 9.60 0.02 23.74
N SER A 283 10.83 0.13 24.29
CA SER A 283 11.98 -0.62 23.81
C SER A 283 12.65 -1.46 24.91
N GLY A 284 13.54 -2.36 24.47
CA GLY A 284 14.22 -3.30 25.36
C GLY A 284 13.62 -4.71 25.36
N ILE A 285 12.65 -4.95 24.47
CA ILE A 285 12.01 -6.26 24.28
C ILE A 285 12.38 -6.75 22.88
N ALA A 286 13.34 -7.66 22.79
CA ALA A 286 13.91 -8.08 21.49
C ALA A 286 12.89 -8.81 20.60
N ASP A 287 12.02 -9.61 21.20
CA ASP A 287 11.04 -10.46 20.51
C ASP A 287 9.60 -9.96 20.71
N ILE A 288 9.38 -8.65 20.60
CA ILE A 288 8.05 -8.07 20.66
C ILE A 288 7.38 -8.14 19.30
N HIS A 289 6.10 -8.54 19.31
CA HIS A 289 5.28 -8.66 18.12
C HIS A 289 3.97 -7.87 18.26
N ILE A 290 3.35 -7.59 17.14
CA ILE A 290 2.01 -6.99 17.12
C ILE A 290 1.01 -7.97 17.71
N GLY A 291 0.12 -7.47 18.57
CA GLY A 291 -0.85 -8.27 19.33
C GLY A 291 -0.32 -8.81 20.66
N ASP A 292 0.96 -8.59 20.94
CA ASP A 292 1.49 -8.84 22.27
C ASP A 292 0.91 -7.85 23.28
N THR A 293 0.63 -8.34 24.47
CA THR A 293 0.24 -7.50 25.61
C THR A 293 1.36 -7.48 26.64
N ILE A 294 1.85 -6.30 26.97
CA ILE A 294 2.79 -6.12 28.08
C ILE A 294 1.97 -6.00 29.36
N CYS A 295 2.15 -6.94 30.28
CA CYS A 295 1.42 -7.03 31.53
C CYS A 295 2.32 -6.92 32.76
N ALA A 296 1.73 -6.61 33.91
CA ALA A 296 2.39 -6.79 35.19
C ALA A 296 2.72 -8.27 35.42
N VAL A 297 3.86 -8.56 36.05
CA VAL A 297 4.38 -9.95 36.22
C VAL A 297 3.41 -10.84 37.00
N ASP A 298 2.71 -10.27 37.96
CA ASP A 298 1.76 -10.95 38.85
C ASP A 298 0.35 -11.08 38.30
N ALA A 299 0.06 -10.43 37.17
CA ALA A 299 -1.25 -10.40 36.52
C ALA A 299 -1.16 -10.51 34.98
N PRO A 300 -0.66 -11.61 34.44
CA PRO A 300 -0.59 -11.82 32.99
C PRO A 300 -2.01 -12.02 32.42
N ASN A 301 -2.50 -11.05 31.70
CA ASN A 301 -3.83 -11.06 31.09
C ASN A 301 -3.78 -10.48 29.66
N PRO A 302 -3.68 -11.35 28.63
CA PRO A 302 -3.57 -10.89 27.26
C PRO A 302 -4.86 -10.23 26.77
N ILE A 303 -4.74 -9.10 26.08
CA ILE A 303 -5.86 -8.42 25.44
C ILE A 303 -6.16 -9.11 24.11
N PRO A 304 -7.42 -9.48 23.84
CA PRO A 304 -7.81 -10.04 22.54
C PRO A 304 -7.54 -9.05 21.42
N PHE A 305 -6.92 -9.53 20.33
CA PHE A 305 -6.71 -8.73 19.14
C PHE A 305 -7.07 -9.52 17.89
N GLN A 306 -7.32 -8.82 16.80
CA GLN A 306 -7.62 -9.45 15.53
C GLN A 306 -6.33 -9.96 14.88
N LYS A 307 -6.32 -11.24 14.49
CA LYS A 307 -5.15 -11.85 13.85
C LYS A 307 -4.85 -11.14 12.54
N ILE A 308 -3.58 -10.87 12.31
CA ILE A 308 -3.13 -10.23 11.06
C ILE A 308 -3.53 -11.11 9.88
N SER A 309 -4.17 -10.51 8.86
CA SER A 309 -4.53 -11.23 7.64
C SER A 309 -3.28 -11.81 6.98
N GLU A 310 -3.38 -13.05 6.50
CA GLU A 310 -2.28 -13.71 5.83
C GLU A 310 -1.99 -13.05 4.47
N PRO A 311 -0.74 -13.14 3.98
CA PRO A 311 -0.40 -12.73 2.62
C PRO A 311 -1.27 -13.46 1.59
N THR A 312 -1.63 -12.78 0.50
CA THR A 312 -2.45 -13.35 -0.58
C THR A 312 -1.68 -13.62 -1.86
N ILE A 313 -0.55 -12.92 -2.05
CA ILE A 313 0.30 -13.08 -3.23
C ILE A 313 1.76 -13.31 -2.83
N ALA A 314 2.52 -13.93 -3.73
CA ALA A 314 3.95 -14.16 -3.56
C ALA A 314 4.70 -13.90 -4.87
N MET A 315 5.96 -13.48 -4.74
CA MET A 315 6.94 -13.36 -5.82
C MET A 315 8.27 -14.02 -5.39
N ASN A 316 9.04 -14.51 -6.35
CA ASN A 316 10.41 -14.92 -6.08
C ASN A 316 11.36 -13.75 -6.34
N PHE A 317 12.19 -13.44 -5.34
CA PHE A 317 13.31 -12.52 -5.44
C PHE A 317 14.56 -13.34 -5.70
N ILE A 318 15.20 -13.12 -6.84
CA ILE A 318 16.24 -13.99 -7.40
C ILE A 318 17.49 -13.13 -7.64
N VAL A 319 18.66 -13.70 -7.41
CA VAL A 319 19.92 -13.04 -7.82
C VAL A 319 19.89 -12.81 -9.33
N ASN A 320 20.25 -11.60 -9.77
CA ASN A 320 20.36 -11.32 -11.20
C ASN A 320 21.58 -12.06 -11.79
N ASP A 321 21.32 -12.98 -12.70
CA ASP A 321 22.32 -13.80 -13.40
C ASP A 321 22.39 -13.49 -14.90
N SER A 322 21.86 -12.33 -15.31
CA SER A 322 21.90 -11.89 -16.70
C SER A 322 23.32 -11.50 -17.15
N PRO A 323 23.58 -11.40 -18.46
CA PRO A 323 24.87 -10.92 -18.98
C PRO A 323 25.23 -9.47 -18.58
N LEU A 324 24.25 -8.68 -18.11
CA LEU A 324 24.46 -7.31 -17.63
C LEU A 324 24.48 -7.22 -16.10
N ALA A 325 24.43 -8.36 -15.40
CA ALA A 325 24.41 -8.40 -13.94
C ALA A 325 25.63 -7.73 -13.31
N GLY A 326 25.41 -6.98 -12.23
CA GLY A 326 26.47 -6.32 -11.44
C GLY A 326 27.09 -5.08 -12.09
N GLN A 327 26.50 -4.55 -13.18
CA GLN A 327 26.99 -3.33 -13.82
C GLN A 327 26.42 -2.06 -13.20
N GLU A 328 25.22 -2.12 -12.63
CA GLU A 328 24.47 -0.96 -12.14
C GLU A 328 24.21 -1.04 -10.62
N GLY A 329 24.09 -2.23 -10.05
CA GLY A 329 23.80 -2.44 -8.64
C GLY A 329 25.03 -2.49 -7.74
N LYS A 330 24.89 -1.95 -6.52
CA LYS A 330 25.91 -2.05 -5.46
C LYS A 330 25.78 -3.36 -4.67
N TYR A 331 24.54 -3.81 -4.43
CA TYR A 331 24.21 -4.99 -3.66
C TYR A 331 23.57 -6.05 -4.56
N VAL A 332 24.38 -7.05 -4.98
CA VAL A 332 24.02 -7.99 -6.07
C VAL A 332 23.99 -9.45 -5.61
N THR A 333 24.35 -9.76 -4.38
CA THR A 333 24.48 -11.15 -3.91
C THR A 333 23.24 -11.63 -3.17
N SER A 334 22.98 -12.95 -3.15
CA SER A 334 21.89 -13.57 -2.39
C SER A 334 21.95 -13.21 -0.90
N ARG A 335 23.16 -13.07 -0.34
CA ARG A 335 23.35 -12.66 1.04
C ARG A 335 22.83 -11.24 1.28
N HIS A 336 23.18 -10.26 0.45
CA HIS A 336 22.71 -8.88 0.58
C HIS A 336 21.19 -8.78 0.48
N ILE A 337 20.61 -9.48 -0.53
CA ILE A 337 19.16 -9.52 -0.74
C ILE A 337 18.47 -10.12 0.49
N ARG A 338 18.98 -11.24 1.00
CA ARG A 338 18.44 -11.90 2.20
C ARG A 338 18.50 -10.99 3.43
N GLU A 339 19.67 -10.40 3.72
CA GLU A 339 19.86 -9.52 4.86
C GLU A 339 18.88 -8.34 4.81
N ARG A 340 18.68 -7.76 3.62
CA ARG A 340 17.74 -6.64 3.43
C ARG A 340 16.28 -7.07 3.63
N LEU A 341 15.88 -8.20 3.05
CA LEU A 341 14.52 -8.73 3.23
C LEU A 341 14.24 -9.13 4.68
N MET A 342 15.21 -9.74 5.38
CA MET A 342 15.07 -10.04 6.80
C MET A 342 15.00 -8.79 7.68
N LYS A 343 15.67 -7.70 7.28
CA LYS A 343 15.54 -6.40 7.96
C LYS A 343 14.13 -5.84 7.81
N GLU A 344 13.49 -6.01 6.65
CA GLU A 344 12.10 -5.57 6.41
C GLU A 344 11.11 -6.24 7.37
N LEU A 345 11.30 -7.53 7.68
CA LEU A 345 10.45 -8.26 8.63
C LEU A 345 10.46 -7.69 10.05
N ASN A 346 11.38 -6.78 10.38
CA ASN A 346 11.39 -6.12 11.69
C ASN A 346 10.29 -5.06 11.80
N THR A 347 9.88 -4.48 10.68
CA THR A 347 8.87 -3.40 10.63
C THR A 347 7.60 -3.85 9.94
N ASP A 348 7.70 -4.63 8.87
CA ASP A 348 6.56 -5.13 8.11
C ASP A 348 6.18 -6.56 8.53
N VAL A 349 5.18 -6.66 9.37
CA VAL A 349 4.67 -7.94 9.89
C VAL A 349 3.73 -8.66 8.92
N SER A 350 3.30 -8.01 7.84
CA SER A 350 2.46 -8.60 6.80
C SER A 350 3.27 -9.28 5.69
N LEU A 351 4.58 -9.07 5.71
CA LEU A 351 5.51 -9.71 4.79
C LEU A 351 5.95 -11.08 5.32
N ARG A 352 6.10 -12.04 4.43
CA ARG A 352 6.78 -13.33 4.74
C ARG A 352 7.91 -13.55 3.76
N VAL A 353 9.04 -14.02 4.26
CA VAL A 353 10.22 -14.37 3.46
C VAL A 353 10.59 -15.81 3.75
N GLU A 354 10.55 -16.65 2.73
CA GLU A 354 10.78 -18.09 2.82
C GLU A 354 11.92 -18.51 1.87
N ASP A 355 12.68 -19.51 2.29
CA ASP A 355 13.66 -20.15 1.42
C ASP A 355 12.96 -20.94 0.31
N THR A 356 13.57 -20.96 -0.87
CA THR A 356 13.15 -21.83 -1.98
C THR A 356 14.15 -22.97 -2.14
N ASP A 357 13.88 -23.90 -3.07
CA ASP A 357 14.81 -24.98 -3.40
C ASP A 357 16.16 -24.46 -3.97
N SER A 358 16.20 -23.20 -4.38
CA SER A 358 17.42 -22.56 -4.89
C SER A 358 18.01 -21.59 -3.85
N PRO A 359 19.31 -21.67 -3.53
CA PRO A 359 19.95 -20.75 -2.60
C PRO A 359 20.01 -19.30 -3.11
N ASP A 360 19.80 -19.08 -4.40
CA ASP A 360 19.82 -17.77 -5.06
C ASP A 360 18.43 -17.18 -5.23
N SER A 361 17.41 -17.78 -4.62
CA SER A 361 16.02 -17.35 -4.71
C SER A 361 15.35 -17.35 -3.34
N LEU A 362 14.57 -16.32 -3.06
CA LEU A 362 13.72 -16.18 -1.86
C LEU A 362 12.30 -15.96 -2.30
N LYS A 363 11.36 -16.67 -1.68
CA LYS A 363 9.93 -16.42 -1.87
C LYS A 363 9.48 -15.34 -0.90
N VAL A 364 8.98 -14.24 -1.44
CA VAL A 364 8.48 -13.10 -0.68
C VAL A 364 6.99 -13.01 -0.89
N SER A 365 6.23 -13.08 0.19
CA SER A 365 4.77 -13.05 0.17
C SER A 365 4.27 -11.78 0.84
N GLY A 366 3.29 -11.11 0.22
CA GLY A 366 2.69 -9.88 0.67
C GLY A 366 1.18 -9.86 0.46
N ARG A 367 0.53 -8.78 0.87
CA ARG A 367 -0.94 -8.65 0.80
C ARG A 367 -1.46 -8.32 -0.59
N GLY A 368 -0.68 -7.58 -1.38
CA GLY A 368 -1.08 -7.13 -2.71
C GLY A 368 0.10 -6.73 -3.58
N GLU A 369 -0.16 -6.46 -4.86
CA GLU A 369 0.86 -6.07 -5.83
C GLU A 369 1.53 -4.75 -5.47
N LEU A 370 0.76 -3.77 -4.98
CA LEU A 370 1.30 -2.47 -4.55
C LEU A 370 2.29 -2.64 -3.39
N HIS A 371 1.97 -3.49 -2.42
CA HIS A 371 2.84 -3.77 -1.28
C HIS A 371 4.21 -4.30 -1.74
N LEU A 372 4.22 -5.32 -2.60
CA LEU A 372 5.47 -5.88 -3.13
C LEU A 372 6.20 -4.91 -4.08
N SER A 373 5.48 -4.10 -4.88
CA SER A 373 6.09 -3.11 -5.76
C SER A 373 6.79 -2.00 -4.98
N VAL A 374 6.24 -1.57 -3.85
CA VAL A 374 6.87 -0.61 -2.94
C VAL A 374 8.17 -1.17 -2.35
N LEU A 375 8.16 -2.43 -1.91
CA LEU A 375 9.37 -3.10 -1.43
C LEU A 375 10.46 -3.17 -2.51
N ILE A 376 10.09 -3.56 -3.73
CA ILE A 376 11.00 -3.63 -4.88
C ILE A 376 11.61 -2.24 -5.16
N GLU A 377 10.79 -1.19 -5.18
CA GLU A 377 11.24 0.16 -5.47
C GLU A 377 12.15 0.71 -4.36
N ASN A 378 11.84 0.44 -3.08
CA ASN A 378 12.72 0.79 -1.96
C ASN A 378 14.09 0.13 -2.11
N MET A 379 14.14 -1.17 -2.36
CA MET A 379 15.39 -1.90 -2.55
C MET A 379 16.17 -1.37 -3.77
N ARG A 380 15.47 -1.06 -4.87
CA ARG A 380 16.06 -0.45 -6.05
C ARG A 380 16.77 0.87 -5.74
N ARG A 381 16.12 1.78 -5.00
CA ARG A 381 16.67 3.09 -4.61
C ARG A 381 17.83 2.97 -3.62
N GLU A 382 17.83 1.93 -2.79
CA GLU A 382 18.94 1.61 -1.89
C GLU A 382 20.18 1.06 -2.63
N GLY A 383 20.09 0.79 -3.93
CA GLY A 383 21.20 0.32 -4.76
C GLY A 383 21.28 -1.19 -4.91
N PHE A 384 20.19 -1.91 -4.64
CA PHE A 384 20.12 -3.35 -4.88
C PHE A 384 19.86 -3.67 -6.36
N GLU A 385 20.44 -4.77 -6.81
CA GLU A 385 20.18 -5.37 -8.11
C GLU A 385 19.75 -6.82 -7.92
N PHE A 386 18.58 -7.17 -8.47
CA PHE A 386 18.00 -8.50 -8.37
C PHE A 386 16.99 -8.72 -9.51
N ALA A 387 16.47 -9.93 -9.62
CA ALA A 387 15.37 -10.22 -10.53
C ALA A 387 14.13 -10.70 -9.75
N VAL A 388 12.94 -10.41 -10.27
CA VAL A 388 11.69 -10.90 -9.69
C VAL A 388 10.89 -11.71 -10.69
N SER A 389 10.16 -12.71 -10.17
CA SER A 389 9.21 -13.50 -10.96
C SER A 389 7.85 -12.83 -11.03
N LYS A 390 6.98 -13.31 -11.92
CA LYS A 390 5.57 -12.96 -11.90
C LYS A 390 4.97 -13.22 -10.52
N ALA A 391 4.04 -12.36 -10.12
CA ALA A 391 3.24 -12.55 -8.91
C ALA A 391 2.31 -13.78 -9.07
N GLU A 392 2.24 -14.58 -8.04
CA GLU A 392 1.37 -15.76 -7.96
C GLU A 392 0.50 -15.64 -6.70
N VAL A 393 -0.77 -15.98 -6.79
CA VAL A 393 -1.65 -16.03 -5.63
C VAL A 393 -1.33 -17.23 -4.73
N LEU A 394 -1.50 -17.04 -3.44
CA LEU A 394 -1.34 -18.12 -2.46
C LEU A 394 -2.65 -18.88 -2.33
N TYR A 395 -2.60 -20.17 -2.61
CA TYR A 395 -3.75 -21.07 -2.50
C TYR A 395 -3.78 -21.72 -1.12
N HIS A 396 -5.00 -21.92 -0.61
CA HIS A 396 -5.25 -22.71 0.58
C HIS A 396 -5.88 -24.05 0.20
N THR A 397 -5.95 -24.96 1.14
CA THR A 397 -6.61 -26.25 0.99
C THR A 397 -7.60 -26.42 2.13
N ASP A 398 -8.86 -26.74 1.81
CA ASP A 398 -9.87 -27.02 2.82
C ASP A 398 -9.64 -28.39 3.50
N GLU A 399 -10.42 -28.70 4.54
CA GLU A 399 -10.37 -29.97 5.24
C GLU A 399 -10.67 -31.20 4.37
N LYS A 400 -11.30 -30.99 3.20
CA LYS A 400 -11.65 -32.03 2.23
C LYS A 400 -10.61 -32.18 1.11
N GLY A 401 -9.56 -31.36 1.13
CA GLY A 401 -8.50 -31.37 0.12
C GLY A 401 -8.82 -30.55 -1.14
N HIS A 402 -9.87 -29.72 -1.15
CA HIS A 402 -10.17 -28.84 -2.26
C HIS A 402 -9.28 -27.61 -2.23
N LYS A 403 -8.83 -27.19 -3.40
CA LYS A 403 -8.02 -25.97 -3.60
C LYS A 403 -8.91 -24.74 -3.45
N LEU A 404 -8.53 -23.83 -2.54
CA LEU A 404 -9.16 -22.54 -2.33
C LEU A 404 -8.26 -21.42 -2.87
N GLU A 405 -8.88 -20.38 -3.44
CA GLU A 405 -8.20 -19.19 -3.93
C GLU A 405 -8.72 -17.92 -3.27
N PRO A 406 -7.85 -16.89 -3.10
CA PRO A 406 -8.27 -15.61 -2.53
C PRO A 406 -9.21 -14.89 -3.50
N MET A 407 -10.28 -14.30 -2.93
CA MET A 407 -11.29 -13.53 -3.63
C MET A 407 -11.24 -12.06 -3.22
N GLU A 408 -11.59 -11.19 -4.14
CA GLU A 408 -11.72 -9.76 -3.91
C GLU A 408 -13.07 -9.24 -4.42
N ILE A 409 -13.61 -8.23 -3.77
CA ILE A 409 -14.67 -7.39 -4.30
C ILE A 409 -14.01 -6.21 -5.00
N ALA A 410 -14.18 -6.13 -6.31
CA ALA A 410 -13.70 -5.03 -7.13
C ALA A 410 -14.82 -4.00 -7.32
N TYR A 411 -14.59 -2.78 -6.87
CA TYR A 411 -15.41 -1.60 -7.11
C TYR A 411 -14.82 -0.83 -8.29
N VAL A 412 -15.59 -0.71 -9.35
CA VAL A 412 -15.11 -0.13 -10.61
C VAL A 412 -16.02 1.00 -11.02
N ASP A 413 -15.51 2.24 -11.01
CA ASP A 413 -16.21 3.43 -11.47
C ASP A 413 -15.74 3.78 -12.87
N VAL A 414 -16.64 3.75 -13.84
CA VAL A 414 -16.33 4.00 -15.25
C VAL A 414 -17.40 4.86 -15.93
N PRO A 415 -17.01 5.69 -16.90
CA PRO A 415 -17.99 6.33 -17.78
C PRO A 415 -18.91 5.27 -18.42
N ASP A 416 -20.19 5.59 -18.58
CA ASP A 416 -21.22 4.67 -19.07
C ASP A 416 -20.84 3.98 -20.39
N GLU A 417 -20.12 4.67 -21.27
CA GLU A 417 -19.66 4.14 -22.56
C GLU A 417 -18.69 2.95 -22.45
N PHE A 418 -17.95 2.81 -21.32
CA PHE A 418 -16.96 1.74 -21.10
C PHE A 418 -17.48 0.58 -20.25
N THR A 419 -18.68 0.71 -19.64
CA THR A 419 -19.29 -0.28 -18.75
C THR A 419 -19.31 -1.69 -19.37
N GLY A 420 -19.75 -1.81 -20.61
CA GLY A 420 -19.85 -3.10 -21.31
C GLY A 420 -18.48 -3.76 -21.51
N ALA A 421 -17.44 -3.02 -21.88
CA ALA A 421 -16.09 -3.55 -22.08
C ALA A 421 -15.48 -4.07 -20.78
N VAL A 422 -15.68 -3.33 -19.68
CA VAL A 422 -15.20 -3.72 -18.34
C VAL A 422 -15.89 -4.97 -17.84
N ILE A 423 -17.23 -5.06 -17.95
CA ILE A 423 -18.01 -6.23 -17.55
C ILE A 423 -17.55 -7.46 -18.33
N GLU A 424 -17.37 -7.36 -19.64
CA GLU A 424 -16.90 -8.46 -20.47
C GLU A 424 -15.54 -8.97 -20.01
N LYS A 425 -14.58 -8.07 -19.79
CA LYS A 425 -13.19 -8.42 -19.41
C LYS A 425 -13.12 -9.03 -18.01
N LEU A 426 -13.79 -8.45 -17.02
CA LEU A 426 -13.81 -8.99 -15.66
C LEU A 426 -14.50 -10.36 -15.62
N SER A 427 -15.58 -10.56 -16.40
CA SER A 427 -16.23 -11.86 -16.50
C SER A 427 -15.35 -12.93 -17.15
N GLN A 428 -14.56 -12.58 -18.19
CA GLN A 428 -13.56 -13.49 -18.80
C GLN A 428 -12.48 -13.90 -17.77
N ARG A 429 -12.19 -13.05 -16.79
CA ARG A 429 -11.26 -13.28 -15.68
C ARG A 429 -11.90 -13.95 -14.46
N LYS A 430 -13.08 -14.60 -14.65
CA LYS A 430 -13.84 -15.31 -13.62
C LYS A 430 -14.46 -14.41 -12.56
N GLY A 431 -14.64 -13.12 -12.85
CA GLY A 431 -15.41 -12.21 -12.02
C GLY A 431 -16.93 -12.46 -12.17
N GLU A 432 -17.64 -12.31 -11.07
CA GLU A 432 -19.10 -12.40 -10.96
C GLU A 432 -19.63 -11.01 -10.62
N LEU A 433 -20.48 -10.47 -11.51
CA LEU A 433 -21.14 -9.18 -11.27
C LEU A 433 -22.08 -9.30 -10.06
N GLN A 434 -21.84 -8.45 -9.05
CA GLN A 434 -22.66 -8.39 -7.84
C GLN A 434 -23.70 -7.29 -7.94
N ASN A 435 -23.27 -6.09 -8.33
CA ASN A 435 -24.13 -4.91 -8.39
C ASN A 435 -23.68 -3.95 -9.51
N MET A 436 -24.60 -3.09 -9.93
CA MET A 436 -24.33 -2.02 -10.90
C MET A 436 -25.25 -0.84 -10.60
N THR A 437 -24.66 0.31 -10.25
CA THR A 437 -25.39 1.49 -9.83
C THR A 437 -24.91 2.72 -10.64
N PRO A 438 -25.82 3.46 -11.27
CA PRO A 438 -25.46 4.75 -11.87
C PRO A 438 -25.02 5.73 -10.79
N ILE A 439 -23.96 6.49 -11.07
CA ILE A 439 -23.49 7.59 -10.22
C ILE A 439 -23.52 8.91 -10.97
N THR A 440 -23.47 10.02 -10.23
CA THR A 440 -23.54 11.37 -10.81
C THR A 440 -22.44 11.59 -11.87
N GLY A 441 -22.74 12.37 -12.90
CA GLY A 441 -21.76 12.75 -13.92
C GLY A 441 -21.61 11.80 -15.11
N GLY A 442 -22.53 10.83 -15.32
CA GLY A 442 -22.47 9.90 -16.46
C GLY A 442 -21.48 8.76 -16.24
N PHE A 443 -21.29 8.36 -14.97
CA PHE A 443 -20.50 7.21 -14.56
C PHE A 443 -21.42 6.10 -14.02
N THR A 444 -20.93 4.87 -14.13
CA THR A 444 -21.55 3.70 -13.52
C THR A 444 -20.55 3.05 -12.57
N ARG A 445 -20.96 2.77 -11.34
CA ARG A 445 -20.26 1.92 -10.37
C ARG A 445 -20.65 0.47 -10.58
N ILE A 446 -19.66 -0.38 -10.73
CA ILE A 446 -19.82 -1.82 -10.94
C ILE A 446 -19.10 -2.55 -9.81
N GLU A 447 -19.78 -3.49 -9.18
CA GLU A 447 -19.23 -4.35 -8.15
C GLU A 447 -19.05 -5.76 -8.67
N PHE A 448 -17.82 -6.27 -8.61
CA PHE A 448 -17.49 -7.63 -9.03
C PHE A 448 -16.85 -8.41 -7.89
N LYS A 449 -17.30 -9.64 -7.68
CA LYS A 449 -16.56 -10.62 -6.90
C LYS A 449 -15.67 -11.44 -7.82
N ILE A 450 -14.34 -11.31 -7.65
CA ILE A 450 -13.36 -11.83 -8.60
C ILE A 450 -12.20 -12.51 -7.87
N PRO A 451 -11.63 -13.62 -8.39
CA PRO A 451 -10.39 -14.17 -7.86
C PRO A 451 -9.24 -13.15 -7.94
N SER A 452 -8.45 -12.98 -6.87
CA SER A 452 -7.31 -12.03 -6.86
C SER A 452 -6.39 -12.20 -8.05
N ARG A 453 -6.14 -13.45 -8.50
CA ARG A 453 -5.36 -13.70 -9.72
C ARG A 453 -6.03 -13.13 -10.99
N GLY A 454 -7.34 -12.94 -11.02
CA GLY A 454 -8.05 -12.30 -12.13
C GLY A 454 -7.75 -10.82 -12.28
N LEU A 455 -7.29 -10.17 -11.21
CA LEU A 455 -6.92 -8.74 -11.19
C LEU A 455 -5.45 -8.51 -11.56
N ILE A 456 -4.59 -9.54 -11.41
CA ILE A 456 -3.18 -9.46 -11.78
C ILE A 456 -3.05 -9.07 -13.26
N GLY A 457 -2.34 -7.96 -13.52
CA GLY A 457 -2.15 -7.41 -14.86
C GLY A 457 -3.39 -6.78 -15.50
N TYR A 458 -4.52 -6.69 -14.80
CA TYR A 458 -5.74 -6.06 -15.34
C TYR A 458 -5.70 -4.53 -15.31
N ARG A 459 -5.01 -3.95 -14.34
CA ARG A 459 -4.98 -2.49 -14.15
C ARG A 459 -4.47 -1.73 -15.37
N GLY A 460 -3.44 -2.25 -16.05
CA GLY A 460 -2.90 -1.68 -17.28
C GLY A 460 -3.88 -1.76 -18.46
N GLU A 461 -4.58 -2.89 -18.61
CA GLU A 461 -5.65 -3.05 -19.61
C GLU A 461 -6.83 -2.13 -19.32
N PHE A 462 -7.26 -2.05 -18.07
CA PHE A 462 -8.36 -1.22 -17.61
C PHE A 462 -8.13 0.27 -17.93
N MET A 463 -6.95 0.80 -17.65
CA MET A 463 -6.61 2.18 -17.99
C MET A 463 -6.65 2.44 -19.49
N THR A 464 -6.29 1.44 -20.30
CA THR A 464 -6.36 1.55 -21.77
C THR A 464 -7.82 1.53 -22.25
N ASP A 465 -8.64 0.62 -21.73
CA ASP A 465 -10.04 0.44 -22.13
C ASP A 465 -10.90 1.63 -21.74
N THR A 466 -10.63 2.25 -20.61
CA THR A 466 -11.35 3.41 -20.08
C THR A 466 -10.73 4.74 -20.51
N LYS A 467 -9.70 4.72 -21.36
CA LYS A 467 -8.93 5.92 -21.79
C LYS A 467 -8.43 6.76 -20.61
N GLY A 468 -8.11 6.09 -19.49
CA GLY A 468 -7.64 6.74 -18.27
C GLY A 468 -8.72 7.33 -17.37
N ASN A 469 -10.02 7.18 -17.71
CA ASN A 469 -11.12 7.78 -16.96
C ASN A 469 -11.79 6.82 -15.98
N GLY A 470 -11.28 5.60 -15.80
CA GLY A 470 -11.84 4.62 -14.88
C GLY A 470 -11.05 4.55 -13.58
N ILE A 471 -11.74 4.23 -12.49
CA ILE A 471 -11.16 3.96 -11.16
C ILE A 471 -11.50 2.52 -10.79
N ILE A 472 -10.51 1.76 -10.34
CA ILE A 472 -10.70 0.41 -9.83
C ILE A 472 -10.08 0.28 -8.45
N ASN A 473 -10.89 -0.16 -7.49
CA ASN A 473 -10.49 -0.43 -6.11
C ASN A 473 -10.90 -1.85 -5.74
N THR A 474 -10.11 -2.52 -4.93
CA THR A 474 -10.38 -3.90 -4.54
C THR A 474 -10.27 -4.09 -3.04
N ILE A 475 -11.10 -4.98 -2.50
CA ILE A 475 -11.13 -5.34 -1.08
C ILE A 475 -11.11 -6.86 -0.99
N PHE A 476 -10.21 -7.40 -0.17
CA PHE A 476 -10.13 -8.85 0.07
C PHE A 476 -11.42 -9.37 0.75
N ASP A 477 -12.01 -10.44 0.18
CA ASP A 477 -13.29 -11.03 0.60
C ASP A 477 -13.18 -12.50 1.05
N GLY A 478 -11.98 -12.95 1.41
CA GLY A 478 -11.77 -14.31 1.90
C GLY A 478 -11.34 -15.30 0.83
N TYR A 479 -11.59 -16.59 1.06
CA TYR A 479 -11.18 -17.69 0.19
C TYR A 479 -12.38 -18.49 -0.30
N GLU A 480 -12.42 -18.79 -1.61
CA GLU A 480 -13.43 -19.66 -2.24
C GLU A 480 -12.78 -20.78 -3.04
N LEU A 481 -13.61 -21.73 -3.47
CA LEU A 481 -13.18 -22.81 -4.35
C LEU A 481 -12.59 -22.27 -5.66
N TYR A 482 -11.49 -22.88 -6.10
CA TYR A 482 -10.82 -22.52 -7.33
C TYR A 482 -11.76 -22.51 -8.55
N LYS A 483 -11.88 -21.37 -9.23
CA LYS A 483 -12.83 -21.11 -10.32
C LYS A 483 -12.33 -21.55 -11.72
N GLY A 484 -11.25 -22.34 -11.77
CA GLY A 484 -10.66 -22.82 -13.04
C GLY A 484 -9.68 -21.83 -13.64
N ASP A 485 -9.07 -22.19 -14.77
CA ASP A 485 -7.99 -21.42 -15.39
C ASP A 485 -8.46 -20.07 -15.95
N ILE A 486 -7.58 -19.08 -15.85
CA ILE A 486 -7.74 -17.73 -16.44
C ILE A 486 -6.65 -17.56 -17.49
N ALA A 487 -7.04 -17.15 -18.71
CA ALA A 487 -6.08 -16.75 -19.72
C ALA A 487 -5.56 -15.35 -19.39
N TYR A 488 -4.28 -15.27 -19.05
CA TYR A 488 -3.65 -14.00 -18.69
C TYR A 488 -3.31 -13.16 -19.93
N ARG A 489 -2.10 -13.27 -20.42
CA ARG A 489 -1.63 -12.47 -21.55
C ARG A 489 -1.97 -13.11 -22.89
N LYS A 490 -2.63 -12.34 -23.79
CA LYS A 490 -2.99 -12.78 -25.14
C LYS A 490 -1.86 -12.59 -26.16
N GLN A 491 -0.85 -11.78 -25.84
CA GLN A 491 0.21 -11.37 -26.75
C GLN A 491 1.57 -11.88 -26.25
N GLY A 492 2.41 -12.34 -27.19
CA GLY A 492 3.76 -12.80 -26.90
C GLY A 492 4.76 -11.68 -26.69
N SER A 493 6.02 -12.05 -26.54
CA SER A 493 7.16 -11.15 -26.37
C SER A 493 8.00 -11.06 -27.65
N LEU A 494 8.53 -9.88 -27.94
CA LEU A 494 9.64 -9.70 -28.88
C LEU A 494 10.94 -9.91 -28.12
N ILE A 495 11.76 -10.87 -28.56
CA ILE A 495 12.94 -11.32 -27.82
C ILE A 495 14.20 -11.02 -28.63
N ALA A 496 15.22 -10.45 -28.00
CA ALA A 496 16.53 -10.26 -28.63
C ALA A 496 17.19 -11.63 -28.90
N PHE A 497 17.60 -11.82 -30.15
CA PHE A 497 18.24 -13.06 -30.60
C PHE A 497 19.71 -13.13 -30.19
N GLU A 498 20.45 -12.03 -30.23
CA GLU A 498 21.87 -11.97 -29.93
C GLU A 498 22.23 -10.87 -28.95
N THR A 499 23.42 -10.95 -28.39
CA THR A 499 23.97 -9.95 -27.47
C THR A 499 24.71 -8.87 -28.26
N GLY A 500 24.43 -7.59 -27.95
CA GLY A 500 25.05 -6.46 -28.63
C GLY A 500 24.39 -5.13 -28.26
N GLU A 501 24.46 -4.20 -29.17
CA GLU A 501 23.82 -2.88 -29.08
C GLU A 501 22.74 -2.76 -30.15
N SER A 502 21.55 -2.31 -29.76
CA SER A 502 20.43 -2.11 -30.66
C SER A 502 20.73 -1.00 -31.67
N VAL A 503 20.39 -1.23 -32.93
CA VAL A 503 20.61 -0.24 -33.99
C VAL A 503 19.30 0.10 -34.70
N THR A 504 19.22 1.34 -35.21
CA THR A 504 18.02 1.86 -35.88
C THR A 504 17.48 0.91 -36.95
N TYR A 505 18.35 0.30 -37.76
CA TYR A 505 17.92 -0.62 -38.83
C TYR A 505 17.28 -1.92 -38.28
N GLY A 506 17.85 -2.49 -37.23
CA GLY A 506 17.31 -3.67 -36.57
C GLY A 506 15.96 -3.38 -35.90
N LEU A 507 15.84 -2.24 -35.18
CA LEU A 507 14.61 -1.81 -34.52
C LEU A 507 13.50 -1.46 -35.54
N PHE A 508 13.85 -0.84 -36.68
CA PHE A 508 12.89 -0.53 -37.74
C PHE A 508 12.20 -1.81 -38.28
N SER A 509 12.96 -2.88 -38.45
CA SER A 509 12.38 -4.18 -38.83
C SER A 509 11.58 -4.85 -37.71
N ALA A 510 11.87 -4.52 -36.45
CA ALA A 510 11.20 -5.08 -35.28
C ALA A 510 9.86 -4.37 -34.96
N GLN A 511 9.74 -3.07 -35.21
CA GLN A 511 8.52 -2.31 -34.90
C GLN A 511 7.28 -2.75 -35.67
N ASP A 512 7.43 -3.37 -36.85
CA ASP A 512 6.34 -3.98 -37.61
C ASP A 512 5.73 -5.22 -36.93
N ARG A 513 6.43 -5.77 -35.94
CA ARG A 513 6.03 -6.98 -35.20
C ARG A 513 5.36 -6.70 -33.89
N GLY A 514 5.42 -5.45 -33.41
CA GLY A 514 4.81 -5.06 -32.15
C GLY A 514 5.36 -3.76 -31.59
N THR A 515 5.07 -3.50 -30.33
CA THR A 515 5.50 -2.28 -29.60
C THR A 515 6.85 -2.52 -28.93
N LEU A 516 7.84 -1.69 -29.23
CA LEU A 516 9.17 -1.77 -28.65
C LEU A 516 9.25 -1.12 -27.28
N PHE A 517 10.07 -1.67 -26.38
CA PHE A 517 10.39 -1.14 -25.06
C PHE A 517 11.75 -0.45 -25.01
N ILE A 518 12.58 -0.66 -26.04
CA ILE A 518 13.94 -0.14 -26.14
C ILE A 518 14.11 0.78 -27.34
N GLY A 519 15.05 1.72 -27.23
CA GLY A 519 15.50 2.60 -28.28
C GLY A 519 16.80 2.16 -28.94
N PRO A 520 17.32 2.93 -29.94
CA PRO A 520 18.62 2.67 -30.53
C PRO A 520 19.77 3.02 -29.55
N GLY A 521 20.86 2.26 -29.60
CA GLY A 521 22.03 2.45 -28.76
C GLY A 521 21.95 1.75 -27.38
N GLU A 522 20.88 0.99 -27.12
CA GLU A 522 20.74 0.25 -25.86
C GLU A 522 21.42 -1.13 -25.93
N LYS A 523 22.06 -1.52 -24.82
CA LYS A 523 22.66 -2.85 -24.69
C LYS A 523 21.57 -3.89 -24.55
N VAL A 524 21.65 -4.92 -25.37
CA VAL A 524 20.73 -6.08 -25.35
C VAL A 524 21.52 -7.37 -25.27
N TYR A 525 20.88 -8.42 -24.79
CA TYR A 525 21.47 -9.77 -24.78
C TYR A 525 20.43 -10.81 -25.21
N SER A 526 20.91 -11.96 -25.66
CA SER A 526 20.04 -13.06 -26.10
C SER A 526 19.07 -13.47 -24.98
N GLY A 527 17.78 -13.49 -25.27
CA GLY A 527 16.73 -13.80 -24.31
C GLY A 527 16.15 -12.59 -23.57
N MET A 528 16.69 -11.37 -23.78
CA MET A 528 16.08 -10.13 -23.28
C MET A 528 14.79 -9.83 -24.05
N VAL A 529 13.73 -9.45 -23.36
CA VAL A 529 12.47 -9.02 -23.95
C VAL A 529 12.59 -7.54 -24.31
N ILE A 530 12.46 -7.25 -25.59
CA ILE A 530 12.66 -5.91 -26.16
C ILE A 530 11.37 -5.23 -26.59
N GLY A 531 10.24 -5.92 -26.45
CA GLY A 531 8.94 -5.39 -26.82
C GLY A 531 7.81 -6.40 -26.66
N GLN A 532 6.59 -5.92 -26.87
CA GLN A 532 5.36 -6.71 -26.88
C GLN A 532 5.04 -7.09 -28.33
N CYS A 533 4.86 -8.39 -28.59
CA CYS A 533 4.47 -8.88 -29.91
C CYS A 533 3.00 -8.56 -30.20
N SER A 534 2.66 -8.27 -31.45
CA SER A 534 1.26 -8.14 -31.91
C SER A 534 0.52 -9.47 -31.99
N ARG A 535 1.24 -10.60 -31.93
CA ARG A 535 0.70 -11.98 -31.98
C ARG A 535 0.81 -12.65 -30.62
N ALA A 536 0.11 -13.76 -30.45
CA ALA A 536 0.16 -14.56 -29.22
C ALA A 536 1.49 -15.28 -28.98
N GLU A 537 2.28 -15.49 -30.03
CA GLU A 537 3.55 -16.22 -29.95
C GLU A 537 4.74 -15.28 -29.75
N ASP A 538 5.74 -15.76 -29.03
CA ASP A 538 7.02 -15.07 -28.88
C ASP A 538 7.79 -15.09 -30.21
N ILE A 539 8.43 -13.98 -30.53
CA ILE A 539 9.23 -13.83 -31.75
C ILE A 539 10.66 -13.40 -31.39
N GLU A 540 11.65 -14.18 -31.82
CA GLU A 540 13.06 -13.79 -31.69
C GLU A 540 13.47 -12.91 -32.87
N LEU A 541 14.09 -11.76 -32.56
CA LEU A 541 14.48 -10.74 -33.54
C LEU A 541 15.92 -10.28 -33.32
N ASN A 542 16.65 -10.09 -34.43
CA ASN A 542 17.98 -9.49 -34.36
C ASN A 542 17.92 -7.97 -34.49
N VAL A 543 17.98 -7.28 -33.36
CA VAL A 543 17.98 -5.80 -33.30
C VAL A 543 19.38 -5.19 -33.38
N CYS A 544 20.43 -6.01 -33.35
CA CYS A 544 21.82 -5.56 -33.50
C CYS A 544 22.25 -5.52 -34.98
N LYS A 545 21.38 -5.96 -35.89
CA LYS A 545 21.70 -6.08 -37.32
C LYS A 545 21.87 -4.71 -37.97
N LYS A 546 23.07 -4.41 -38.46
CA LYS A 546 23.39 -3.20 -39.22
C LYS A 546 22.95 -3.33 -40.67
N LYS A 547 22.63 -2.22 -41.32
CA LYS A 547 22.37 -2.17 -42.78
C LYS A 547 23.63 -2.57 -43.52
N HIS A 548 23.57 -3.59 -44.36
CA HIS A 548 24.69 -3.90 -45.28
C HIS A 548 24.85 -2.75 -46.29
N LEU A 549 26.03 -2.16 -46.30
CA LEU A 549 26.38 -1.18 -47.33
C LEU A 549 26.61 -1.94 -48.64
N THR A 550 25.69 -1.79 -49.58
CA THR A 550 25.90 -2.30 -50.95
C THR A 550 26.49 -1.15 -51.79
N ASN A 551 27.52 -1.46 -52.60
CA ASN A 551 28.23 -0.50 -53.47
C ASN A 551 27.38 0.08 -54.60
N THR A 552 26.10 -0.22 -54.71
CA THR A 552 25.18 0.32 -55.72
C THR A 552 24.45 1.54 -55.14
N ARG A 553 24.89 2.73 -55.53
CA ARG A 553 24.17 3.99 -55.27
C ARG A 553 22.90 4.04 -56.13
N SER A 554 21.76 3.75 -55.56
CA SER A 554 20.48 4.26 -56.06
C SER A 554 20.13 5.51 -55.24
N SER A 555 20.06 6.65 -55.92
CA SER A 555 19.81 7.99 -55.34
C SER A 555 18.42 8.18 -54.71
N SER A 556 17.59 7.16 -54.64
CA SER A 556 16.24 7.17 -54.06
C SER A 556 16.05 6.34 -52.80
N ALA A 557 17.12 5.78 -52.21
CA ALA A 557 17.02 4.76 -51.15
C ALA A 557 17.44 5.24 -49.74
N ASP A 558 17.70 6.51 -49.52
CA ASP A 558 17.99 7.09 -48.22
C ASP A 558 16.75 7.80 -47.62
N GLU A 559 15.60 7.13 -47.62
CA GLU A 559 14.53 7.54 -46.71
C GLU A 559 15.03 7.34 -45.27
N ALA A 560 14.97 8.42 -44.48
CA ALA A 560 15.31 8.39 -43.08
C ALA A 560 14.39 7.37 -42.37
N LEU A 561 14.97 6.32 -41.79
CA LEU A 561 14.21 5.33 -41.03
C LEU A 561 13.57 5.99 -39.80
N THR A 562 12.25 6.14 -39.82
CA THR A 562 11.51 6.72 -38.70
C THR A 562 11.15 5.59 -37.71
N LEU A 563 11.62 5.70 -36.48
CA LEU A 563 11.22 4.81 -35.39
C LEU A 563 10.07 5.43 -34.60
N VAL A 564 9.11 4.61 -34.24
CA VAL A 564 8.11 4.96 -33.23
C VAL A 564 8.83 5.02 -31.86
N PRO A 565 8.60 6.04 -31.04
CA PRO A 565 9.18 6.12 -29.71
C PRO A 565 8.91 4.83 -28.90
N PRO A 566 9.91 4.28 -28.18
CA PRO A 566 9.71 3.08 -27.39
C PRO A 566 8.76 3.36 -26.21
N LYS A 567 7.97 2.36 -25.83
CA LYS A 567 7.14 2.40 -24.64
C LYS A 567 8.02 2.09 -23.44
N VAL A 568 8.38 3.10 -22.66
CA VAL A 568 9.07 2.91 -21.38
C VAL A 568 8.07 2.43 -20.35
N LEU A 569 8.31 1.25 -19.77
CA LEU A 569 7.44 0.66 -18.76
C LEU A 569 7.82 1.17 -17.36
N SER A 570 6.82 1.56 -16.55
CA SER A 570 7.02 1.72 -15.10
C SER A 570 7.26 0.36 -14.44
N LEU A 571 7.67 0.36 -13.17
CA LEU A 571 7.85 -0.88 -12.40
C LEU A 571 6.56 -1.72 -12.39
N GLU A 572 5.43 -1.09 -12.08
CA GLU A 572 4.13 -1.77 -12.05
C GLU A 572 3.76 -2.32 -13.43
N GLN A 573 3.92 -1.53 -14.48
CA GLN A 573 3.64 -1.97 -15.85
C GLN A 573 4.54 -3.14 -16.28
N ALA A 574 5.78 -3.15 -15.81
CA ALA A 574 6.70 -4.26 -16.09
C ALA A 574 6.33 -5.52 -15.31
N LEU A 575 5.93 -5.39 -14.04
CA LEU A 575 5.42 -6.49 -13.22
C LEU A 575 4.14 -7.10 -13.80
N ASP A 576 3.21 -6.26 -14.28
CA ASP A 576 1.98 -6.68 -14.94
C ASP A 576 2.27 -7.40 -16.27
N PHE A 577 3.31 -6.99 -16.99
CA PHE A 577 3.62 -7.51 -18.30
C PHE A 577 4.27 -8.90 -18.26
N ILE A 578 5.16 -9.17 -17.29
CA ILE A 578 5.93 -10.44 -17.26
C ILE A 578 5.03 -11.66 -17.19
N ASP A 579 5.43 -12.73 -17.88
CA ASP A 579 4.76 -14.03 -17.85
C ASP A 579 5.52 -15.04 -16.98
N VAL A 580 4.95 -16.23 -16.78
CA VAL A 580 5.48 -17.29 -15.90
C VAL A 580 6.92 -17.72 -16.29
N ASP A 581 7.27 -17.64 -17.57
CA ASP A 581 8.58 -17.96 -18.10
C ASP A 581 9.51 -16.74 -18.24
N GLU A 582 9.10 -15.59 -17.70
CA GLU A 582 9.83 -14.33 -17.72
C GLU A 582 10.25 -13.88 -16.33
N LEU A 583 11.24 -13.02 -16.26
CA LEU A 583 11.73 -12.36 -15.06
C LEU A 583 11.90 -10.87 -15.35
N LEU A 584 11.66 -10.04 -14.35
CA LEU A 584 11.99 -8.62 -14.38
C LEU A 584 13.31 -8.41 -13.65
N GLU A 585 14.34 -7.94 -14.34
CA GLU A 585 15.55 -7.43 -13.73
C GLU A 585 15.29 -6.03 -13.19
N VAL A 586 15.57 -5.85 -11.92
CA VAL A 586 15.45 -4.59 -11.20
C VAL A 586 16.85 -4.13 -10.82
N THR A 587 17.24 -2.96 -11.33
CA THR A 587 18.52 -2.33 -10.99
C THR A 587 18.27 -0.86 -10.61
N PRO A 588 19.20 -0.17 -9.97
CA PRO A 588 19.07 1.25 -9.66
C PRO A 588 18.73 2.12 -10.87
N GLU A 589 19.27 1.78 -12.04
CA GLU A 589 19.15 2.60 -13.26
C GLU A 589 18.12 2.07 -14.26
N SER A 590 17.89 0.75 -14.31
CA SER A 590 17.14 0.11 -15.38
C SER A 590 16.13 -0.93 -14.89
N LEU A 591 15.04 -1.08 -15.66
CA LEU A 591 14.10 -2.20 -15.57
C LEU A 591 14.16 -2.96 -16.89
N ARG A 592 14.57 -4.23 -16.85
CA ARG A 592 14.72 -5.06 -18.05
C ARG A 592 13.94 -6.36 -17.88
N ILE A 593 13.13 -6.70 -18.85
CA ILE A 593 12.41 -7.98 -18.88
C ILE A 593 13.25 -9.00 -19.66
N ARG A 594 13.31 -10.23 -19.16
CA ARG A 594 14.01 -11.31 -19.84
C ARG A 594 13.29 -12.64 -19.71
N LYS A 595 13.59 -13.56 -20.60
CA LYS A 595 13.18 -14.95 -20.42
C LYS A 595 13.98 -15.60 -19.28
N ARG A 596 13.34 -16.50 -18.53
CA ARG A 596 13.99 -17.27 -17.47
C ARG A 596 15.11 -18.14 -18.04
N ILE A 597 14.88 -18.74 -19.21
CA ILE A 597 15.88 -19.51 -19.96
C ILE A 597 16.41 -18.62 -21.09
N LEU A 598 17.65 -18.16 -21.00
CA LEU A 598 18.25 -17.25 -21.99
C LEU A 598 18.63 -17.97 -23.31
N ASP A 599 19.04 -19.23 -23.25
CA ASP A 599 19.43 -20.01 -24.43
C ASP A 599 18.21 -20.38 -25.30
N PRO A 600 18.20 -20.00 -26.61
CA PRO A 600 17.07 -20.26 -27.51
C PRO A 600 16.76 -21.75 -27.72
N LEU A 601 17.79 -22.61 -27.76
CA LEU A 601 17.60 -24.04 -27.95
C LEU A 601 17.00 -24.68 -26.71
N MET A 602 17.43 -24.26 -25.52
CA MET A 602 16.85 -24.74 -24.27
C MET A 602 15.40 -24.27 -24.12
N ARG A 603 15.05 -23.03 -24.51
CA ARG A 603 13.65 -22.55 -24.51
C ARG A 603 12.77 -23.44 -25.38
N LYS A 604 13.19 -23.73 -26.62
CA LYS A 604 12.44 -24.62 -27.52
C LYS A 604 12.26 -26.02 -26.95
N ARG A 605 13.28 -26.57 -26.30
CA ARG A 605 13.19 -27.92 -25.66
C ARG A 605 12.22 -27.88 -24.46
N ALA A 606 12.23 -26.83 -23.70
CA ALA A 606 11.32 -26.67 -22.56
C ALA A 606 9.85 -26.53 -23.00
N SER A 607 9.58 -25.80 -24.10
CA SER A 607 8.23 -25.64 -24.65
C SER A 607 7.64 -26.92 -25.24
N ILE A 608 8.46 -27.82 -25.75
CA ILE A 608 8.02 -29.12 -26.28
C ILE A 608 7.69 -30.14 -25.17
N ARG A 609 8.23 -29.93 -23.94
CA ARG A 609 8.00 -30.81 -22.78
C ARG A 609 6.78 -30.43 -21.93
N LYS A 610 6.19 -29.25 -22.15
CA LYS A 610 4.89 -28.85 -21.64
C LYS A 610 3.77 -29.33 -22.59
#